data_98fd7cfb6f4c958aa59c8bee5ac2ed24
#
_entry.id   98fd7cfb6f4c958aa59c8bee5ac2ed24
#
_cell.length_a   1.000
_cell.length_b   1.000
_cell.length_c   1.000
_cell.angle_alpha   90.00
_cell.angle_beta   90.00
_cell.angle_gamma   90.00
#
_symmetry.space_group_name_H-M   'P 1'
#
loop_
_entity.id
_entity.type
_entity.pdbx_description
1 polymer ?
#
loop_
_entity_poly.entity_id
_entity_poly.type
_entity_poly.pdbx_seq_one_letter_code
_entity_poly.pdbx_strand_id
1 'polypeptide(L)'
;MTTPETVLPAAPTRTAHHRRYLMCRPEHFTVTYTINPWMEPARPTDTAKALAQWQTLHDLYLRLGHEVELIDPIVGYPDMVYTANGGFLIDGRAYAPKFRFTERAGEAPAFTEWFRANGFDTVVPEEVNEGEGDFLLAGDVILAGTGFRSTGDSHREVGEVFGREVVSLTLVDPRFYHLDTAIAVLDPVVGVENGGPEKANIAYLPGAFDDASRAILQARFPDAILVSDEDGAVFGLNSASDGYNVVISPRARGFEKQLRERGYNPIAVDLSELLLGGGGIKCCTLELRAERPSSRGDVPRSGSAKRDEVLRGALSERSETKRGKK
;
A
#
# COMPACT_ATOMS: atom_id res chain seq x y z
N MET A 1 -22.02 -2.29 -49.74
CA MET A 1 -21.49 -1.25 -48.83
C MET A 1 -20.99 -1.94 -47.59
N THR A 2 -19.70 -2.18 -47.49
CA THR A 2 -19.05 -2.77 -46.31
C THR A 2 -18.90 -1.66 -45.29
N THR A 3 -19.52 -1.84 -44.12
CA THR A 3 -19.34 -0.98 -42.93
C THR A 3 -17.86 -0.98 -42.58
N PRO A 4 -17.22 0.16 -42.32
CA PRO A 4 -15.84 0.18 -41.84
C PRO A 4 -15.79 -0.45 -40.47
N GLU A 5 -14.94 -1.45 -40.31
CA GLU A 5 -14.59 -2.07 -39.05
C GLU A 5 -13.87 -1.02 -38.22
N THR A 6 -14.50 -0.56 -37.13
CA THR A 6 -13.90 0.41 -36.22
C THR A 6 -12.78 -0.31 -35.48
N VAL A 7 -11.55 -0.15 -35.94
CA VAL A 7 -10.36 -0.63 -35.21
C VAL A 7 -10.28 0.16 -33.92
N LEU A 8 -10.58 -0.50 -32.81
CA LEU A 8 -10.37 0.09 -31.48
C LEU A 8 -8.87 0.39 -31.32
N PRO A 9 -8.48 1.54 -30.78
CA PRO A 9 -7.08 1.83 -30.50
C PRO A 9 -6.51 0.74 -29.59
N ALA A 10 -5.28 0.34 -29.83
CA ALA A 10 -4.59 -0.64 -29.01
C ALA A 10 -4.54 -0.12 -27.55
N ALA A 11 -4.79 -1.01 -26.59
CA ALA A 11 -4.67 -0.64 -25.19
C ALA A 11 -3.25 -0.11 -24.89
N PRO A 12 -3.10 0.91 -24.02
CA PRO A 12 -1.80 1.47 -23.69
C PRO A 12 -0.90 0.41 -23.06
N THR A 13 0.39 0.44 -23.42
CA THR A 13 1.39 -0.42 -22.78
C THR A 13 1.58 0.02 -21.33
N ARG A 14 1.39 -0.90 -20.38
CA ARG A 14 1.54 -0.67 -18.95
C ARG A 14 2.82 -1.32 -18.43
N THR A 15 3.42 -0.71 -17.42
CA THR A 15 4.67 -1.19 -16.80
C THR A 15 4.44 -1.46 -15.33
N ALA A 16 4.83 -2.66 -14.87
CA ALA A 16 4.87 -2.96 -13.45
C ALA A 16 6.07 -2.28 -12.81
N HIS A 17 5.86 -1.59 -11.70
CA HIS A 17 6.89 -0.94 -10.92
C HIS A 17 7.11 -1.69 -9.61
N HIS A 18 8.35 -1.87 -9.23
CA HIS A 18 8.70 -2.44 -7.93
C HIS A 18 8.10 -1.62 -6.79
N ARG A 19 7.55 -2.29 -5.79
CA ARG A 19 6.95 -1.69 -4.59
C ARG A 19 7.56 -2.29 -3.33
N ARG A 20 7.48 -1.53 -2.24
CA ARG A 20 7.77 -1.98 -0.88
C ARG A 20 6.51 -1.79 -0.05
N TYR A 21 6.13 -2.83 0.66
CA TYR A 21 4.91 -2.83 1.47
C TYR A 21 5.21 -3.18 2.92
N LEU A 22 4.48 -2.58 3.85
CA LEU A 22 4.38 -3.01 5.23
C LEU A 22 3.06 -3.76 5.42
N MET A 23 3.14 -4.96 5.98
CA MET A 23 1.98 -5.80 6.28
C MET A 23 2.03 -6.28 7.73
N CYS A 24 0.87 -6.63 8.29
CA CYS A 24 0.75 -7.22 9.63
C CYS A 24 -0.01 -8.53 9.55
N ARG A 25 0.49 -9.59 10.19
CA ARG A 25 -0.18 -10.90 10.22
C ARG A 25 -1.48 -10.83 11.04
N PRO A 26 -2.59 -11.40 10.57
CA PRO A 26 -3.87 -11.37 11.29
C PRO A 26 -3.96 -12.42 12.41
N GLU A 27 -2.92 -12.56 13.25
CA GLU A 27 -2.86 -13.57 14.31
C GLU A 27 -3.90 -13.33 15.40
N HIS A 28 -4.31 -12.07 15.58
CA HIS A 28 -5.30 -11.66 16.58
C HIS A 28 -6.59 -11.15 15.94
N PHE A 29 -6.80 -11.40 14.63
CA PHE A 29 -7.97 -10.94 13.90
C PHE A 29 -9.24 -11.55 14.48
N THR A 30 -10.15 -10.66 14.86
CA THR A 30 -11.50 -10.97 15.31
C THR A 30 -12.35 -9.70 15.22
N VAL A 31 -13.68 -9.84 15.19
CA VAL A 31 -14.61 -8.70 15.20
C VAL A 31 -15.34 -8.70 16.54
N THR A 32 -14.90 -7.84 17.45
CA THR A 32 -15.43 -7.76 18.83
C THR A 32 -16.13 -6.43 19.14
N TYR A 33 -16.05 -5.47 18.21
CA TYR A 33 -16.67 -4.15 18.30
C TYR A 33 -17.17 -3.72 16.91
N THR A 34 -17.88 -2.61 16.84
CA THR A 34 -18.42 -2.06 15.59
C THR A 34 -17.99 -0.59 15.44
N ILE A 35 -17.08 -0.32 14.49
CA ILE A 35 -16.62 1.02 14.12
C ILE A 35 -16.80 1.32 12.63
N ASN A 36 -17.39 0.40 11.89
CA ASN A 36 -17.84 0.57 10.51
C ASN A 36 -19.03 -0.38 10.20
N PRO A 37 -19.79 -0.14 9.12
CA PRO A 37 -20.99 -0.94 8.80
C PRO A 37 -20.76 -2.41 8.43
N TRP A 38 -19.51 -2.82 8.20
CA TRP A 38 -19.17 -4.21 7.83
C TRP A 38 -18.96 -5.09 9.06
N MET A 39 -18.69 -4.49 10.21
CA MET A 39 -18.42 -5.19 11.47
C MET A 39 -19.69 -5.65 12.14
N GLU A 40 -19.82 -6.95 12.34
CA GLU A 40 -20.91 -7.58 13.08
C GLU A 40 -20.32 -8.55 14.13
N PRO A 41 -20.17 -8.11 15.40
CA PRO A 41 -19.56 -8.92 16.47
C PRO A 41 -20.26 -10.24 16.74
N ALA A 42 -21.55 -10.36 16.41
CA ALA A 42 -22.28 -11.62 16.53
C ALA A 42 -21.89 -12.66 15.47
N ARG A 43 -21.21 -12.24 14.40
CA ARG A 43 -20.75 -13.14 13.34
C ARG A 43 -19.37 -13.68 13.69
N PRO A 44 -19.21 -15.02 13.85
CA PRO A 44 -17.91 -15.61 14.16
C PRO A 44 -16.90 -15.33 13.04
N THR A 45 -15.65 -15.09 13.43
CA THR A 45 -14.50 -14.99 12.54
C THR A 45 -13.65 -16.27 12.62
N ASP A 46 -13.03 -16.64 11.49
CA ASP A 46 -12.09 -17.76 11.39
C ASP A 46 -10.67 -17.20 11.19
N THR A 47 -9.92 -17.08 12.28
CA THR A 47 -8.55 -16.56 12.26
C THR A 47 -7.61 -17.43 11.40
N ALA A 48 -7.81 -18.75 11.32
CA ALA A 48 -6.99 -19.62 10.47
C ALA A 48 -7.25 -19.34 8.99
N LYS A 49 -8.50 -19.11 8.60
CA LYS A 49 -8.87 -18.69 7.24
C LYS A 49 -8.33 -17.30 6.93
N ALA A 50 -8.45 -16.35 7.86
CA ALA A 50 -7.87 -15.00 7.69
C ALA A 50 -6.35 -15.07 7.44
N LEU A 51 -5.62 -15.87 8.22
CA LEU A 51 -4.19 -16.11 8.03
C LEU A 51 -3.88 -16.71 6.66
N ALA A 52 -4.62 -17.71 6.20
CA ALA A 52 -4.41 -18.37 4.91
C ALA A 52 -4.67 -17.41 3.73
N GLN A 53 -5.72 -16.60 3.82
CA GLN A 53 -6.05 -15.59 2.82
C GLN A 53 -5.01 -14.47 2.79
N TRP A 54 -4.59 -13.98 3.93
CA TRP A 54 -3.53 -12.98 4.06
C TRP A 54 -2.20 -13.50 3.50
N GLN A 55 -1.84 -14.76 3.81
CA GLN A 55 -0.62 -15.39 3.27
C GLN A 55 -0.64 -15.47 1.74
N THR A 56 -1.81 -15.72 1.16
CA THR A 56 -1.98 -15.72 -0.30
C THR A 56 -1.65 -14.35 -0.92
N LEU A 57 -2.10 -13.25 -0.28
CA LEU A 57 -1.79 -11.89 -0.71
C LEU A 57 -0.29 -11.57 -0.55
N HIS A 58 0.29 -11.88 0.62
CA HIS A 58 1.71 -11.70 0.89
C HIS A 58 2.59 -12.40 -0.14
N ASP A 59 2.33 -13.69 -0.38
CA ASP A 59 3.13 -14.49 -1.32
C ASP A 59 2.93 -14.04 -2.77
N LEU A 60 1.75 -13.47 -3.11
CA LEU A 60 1.54 -12.86 -4.41
C LEU A 60 2.45 -11.65 -4.60
N TYR A 61 2.55 -10.76 -3.62
CA TYR A 61 3.43 -9.60 -3.71
C TYR A 61 4.90 -10.00 -3.93
N LEU A 62 5.38 -11.01 -3.19
CA LEU A 62 6.73 -11.55 -3.39
C LEU A 62 6.93 -12.15 -4.79
N ARG A 63 5.93 -12.89 -5.31
CA ARG A 63 5.99 -13.45 -6.69
C ARG A 63 5.98 -12.37 -7.77
N LEU A 64 5.34 -11.23 -7.52
CA LEU A 64 5.36 -10.07 -8.43
C LEU A 64 6.68 -9.28 -8.34
N GLY A 65 7.59 -9.66 -7.45
CA GLY A 65 8.90 -9.04 -7.27
C GLY A 65 8.89 -7.84 -6.32
N HIS A 66 7.82 -7.66 -5.54
CA HIS A 66 7.74 -6.61 -4.52
C HIS A 66 8.45 -7.03 -3.24
N GLU A 67 8.87 -6.06 -2.43
CA GLU A 67 9.35 -6.28 -1.08
C GLU A 67 8.19 -6.17 -0.08
N VAL A 68 8.17 -7.09 0.90
CA VAL A 68 7.20 -7.04 2.00
C VAL A 68 7.96 -7.05 3.32
N GLU A 69 7.73 -6.03 4.12
CA GLU A 69 8.19 -5.93 5.51
C GLU A 69 7.02 -6.18 6.46
N LEU A 70 7.33 -6.64 7.66
CA LEU A 70 6.29 -6.98 8.62
C LEU A 70 6.40 -6.11 9.87
N ILE A 71 5.23 -5.75 10.41
CA ILE A 71 5.09 -5.24 11.76
C ILE A 71 4.41 -6.33 12.60
N ASP A 72 4.90 -6.52 13.83
CA ASP A 72 4.34 -7.52 14.73
C ASP A 72 2.93 -7.14 15.18
N PRO A 73 1.97 -8.09 15.17
CA PRO A 73 0.62 -7.85 15.67
C PRO A 73 0.62 -7.69 17.19
N ILE A 74 -0.25 -6.82 17.70
CA ILE A 74 -0.41 -6.58 19.14
C ILE A 74 -1.69 -7.23 19.63
N VAL A 75 -1.60 -8.00 20.72
CA VAL A 75 -2.76 -8.59 21.40
C VAL A 75 -3.75 -7.49 21.80
N GLY A 76 -5.02 -7.67 21.47
CA GLY A 76 -6.08 -6.70 21.76
C GLY A 76 -6.32 -5.66 20.68
N TYR A 77 -5.50 -5.65 19.60
CA TYR A 77 -5.70 -4.76 18.44
C TYR A 77 -5.90 -5.59 17.16
N PRO A 78 -7.09 -6.18 16.98
CA PRO A 78 -7.36 -7.07 15.85
C PRO A 78 -7.27 -6.39 14.49
N ASP A 79 -7.45 -5.07 14.42
CA ASP A 79 -7.45 -4.28 13.19
C ASP A 79 -6.04 -3.89 12.71
N MET A 80 -4.96 -4.24 13.45
CA MET A 80 -3.58 -3.99 12.99
C MET A 80 -3.25 -4.65 11.66
N VAL A 81 -3.99 -5.67 11.23
CA VAL A 81 -3.87 -6.28 9.90
C VAL A 81 -4.11 -5.26 8.78
N TYR A 82 -4.90 -4.21 9.04
CA TYR A 82 -5.18 -3.14 8.08
C TYR A 82 -4.11 -2.05 8.16
N THR A 83 -2.90 -2.43 7.77
CA THR A 83 -1.69 -1.59 7.89
C THR A 83 -1.75 -0.28 7.11
N ALA A 84 -2.58 -0.17 6.06
CA ALA A 84 -2.78 1.09 5.33
C ALA A 84 -3.18 2.24 6.27
N ASN A 85 -3.93 1.94 7.34
CA ASN A 85 -4.32 2.95 8.33
C ASN A 85 -3.18 3.35 9.28
N GLY A 86 -2.07 2.61 9.26
CA GLY A 86 -0.91 2.81 10.13
C GLY A 86 -0.02 4.00 9.77
N GLY A 87 -0.28 4.69 8.65
CA GLY A 87 0.47 5.88 8.26
C GLY A 87 0.36 6.22 6.79
N PHE A 88 1.06 7.30 6.40
CA PHE A 88 1.20 7.71 5.01
C PHE A 88 2.66 8.13 4.76
N LEU A 89 3.28 7.57 3.71
CA LEU A 89 4.72 7.73 3.48
C LEU A 89 5.01 8.26 2.08
N ILE A 90 5.85 9.29 2.00
CA ILE A 90 6.42 9.82 0.75
C ILE A 90 7.88 10.19 0.98
N ASP A 91 8.75 9.84 0.06
CA ASP A 91 10.17 10.26 -0.01
C ASP A 91 10.94 10.06 1.32
N GLY A 92 10.70 8.94 2.02
CA GLY A 92 11.39 8.60 3.26
C GLY A 92 10.84 9.29 4.52
N ARG A 93 9.82 10.12 4.39
CA ARG A 93 9.08 10.69 5.51
C ARG A 93 7.82 9.90 5.78
N ALA A 94 7.50 9.68 7.05
CA ALA A 94 6.30 9.01 7.51
C ALA A 94 5.43 9.96 8.33
N TYR A 95 4.18 10.12 7.94
CA TYR A 95 3.13 10.78 8.72
C TYR A 95 2.38 9.70 9.47
N ALA A 96 2.57 9.64 10.81
CA ALA A 96 2.03 8.59 11.66
C ALA A 96 0.50 8.70 11.81
N PRO A 97 -0.20 7.65 12.24
CA PRO A 97 -1.63 7.70 12.41
C PRO A 97 -2.03 8.37 13.73
N LYS A 98 -3.22 8.97 13.75
CA LYS A 98 -3.95 9.35 14.94
C LYS A 98 -5.40 8.92 14.79
N PHE A 99 -5.67 7.70 15.23
CA PHE A 99 -6.96 7.05 15.02
C PHE A 99 -8.14 7.81 15.66
N ARG A 100 -9.26 7.82 14.95
CA ARG A 100 -10.52 8.41 15.44
C ARG A 100 -11.12 7.61 16.59
N PHE A 101 -11.04 6.27 16.51
CA PHE A 101 -11.67 5.37 17.47
C PHE A 101 -10.67 4.88 18.50
N THR A 102 -11.09 4.82 19.75
CA THR A 102 -10.26 4.39 20.91
C THR A 102 -9.84 2.93 20.78
N GLU A 103 -10.66 2.11 20.11
CA GLU A 103 -10.40 0.70 19.83
C GLU A 103 -9.11 0.48 19.04
N ARG A 104 -8.72 1.47 18.22
CA ARG A 104 -7.50 1.43 17.41
C ARG A 104 -6.39 2.36 17.92
N ALA A 105 -6.67 3.23 18.89
CA ALA A 105 -5.71 4.25 19.31
C ALA A 105 -4.36 3.68 19.77
N GLY A 106 -4.35 2.49 20.36
CA GLY A 106 -3.11 1.83 20.82
C GLY A 106 -2.25 1.25 19.70
N GLU A 107 -2.72 1.21 18.45
CA GLU A 107 -1.90 0.82 17.29
C GLU A 107 -0.90 1.92 16.91
N ALA A 108 -1.25 3.20 17.09
CA ALA A 108 -0.46 4.36 16.64
C ALA A 108 0.99 4.39 17.19
N PRO A 109 1.25 4.11 18.46
CA PRO A 109 2.62 4.04 18.99
C PRO A 109 3.48 2.98 18.28
N ALA A 110 2.92 1.80 17.98
CA ALA A 110 3.63 0.73 17.33
C ALA A 110 4.05 1.09 15.91
N PHE A 111 3.16 1.67 15.11
CA PHE A 111 3.50 2.16 13.77
C PHE A 111 4.55 3.27 13.83
N THR A 112 4.38 4.24 14.74
CA THR A 112 5.33 5.35 14.94
C THR A 112 6.74 4.83 15.29
N GLU A 113 6.82 3.86 16.20
CA GLU A 113 8.08 3.22 16.61
C GLU A 113 8.69 2.44 15.45
N TRP A 114 7.88 1.66 14.73
CA TRP A 114 8.34 0.90 13.58
C TRP A 114 8.97 1.81 12.51
N PHE A 115 8.33 2.94 12.18
CA PHE A 115 8.87 3.89 11.20
C PHE A 115 10.21 4.45 11.66
N ARG A 116 10.33 4.89 12.91
CA ARG A 116 11.58 5.42 13.47
C ARG A 116 12.70 4.37 13.48
N ALA A 117 12.39 3.15 13.90
CA ALA A 117 13.36 2.05 13.95
C ALA A 117 13.87 1.66 12.55
N ASN A 118 13.06 1.86 11.51
CA ASN A 118 13.40 1.58 10.12
C ASN A 118 13.90 2.81 9.33
N GLY A 119 14.24 3.91 10.04
CA GLY A 119 14.97 5.04 9.48
C GLY A 119 14.11 6.06 8.73
N PHE A 120 12.78 6.04 8.89
CA PHE A 120 11.89 7.05 8.34
C PHE A 120 11.90 8.33 9.20
N ASP A 121 11.92 9.50 8.54
CA ASP A 121 11.65 10.78 9.19
C ASP A 121 10.18 10.82 9.61
N THR A 122 9.91 10.58 10.90
CA THR A 122 8.56 10.31 11.38
C THR A 122 7.94 11.52 12.05
N VAL A 123 6.86 12.02 11.47
CA VAL A 123 6.04 13.10 12.00
C VAL A 123 4.87 12.50 12.78
N VAL A 124 4.71 12.92 14.04
CA VAL A 124 3.55 12.57 14.87
C VAL A 124 2.48 13.64 14.64
N PRO A 125 1.27 13.27 14.21
CA PRO A 125 0.24 14.22 13.83
C PRO A 125 -0.41 14.92 15.03
N GLU A 126 -0.86 16.17 14.82
CA GLU A 126 -1.77 16.86 15.72
C GLU A 126 -3.23 16.53 15.42
N GLU A 127 -3.54 16.24 14.14
CA GLU A 127 -4.90 16.02 13.66
C GLU A 127 -5.23 14.54 13.48
N VAL A 128 -6.52 14.21 13.65
CA VAL A 128 -7.01 12.83 13.47
C VAL A 128 -6.89 12.41 12.01
N ASN A 129 -6.14 11.32 11.79
CA ASN A 129 -5.95 10.73 10.47
C ASN A 129 -5.76 9.21 10.56
N GLU A 130 -6.15 8.50 9.52
CA GLU A 130 -5.99 7.05 9.40
C GLU A 130 -5.17 6.67 8.16
N GLY A 131 -4.03 7.36 7.98
CA GLY A 131 -2.99 7.02 7.01
C GLY A 131 -3.48 6.83 5.56
N GLU A 132 -2.97 5.81 4.88
CA GLU A 132 -3.37 5.48 3.49
C GLU A 132 -4.83 4.97 3.36
N GLY A 133 -5.56 4.79 4.44
CA GLY A 133 -7.00 4.66 4.38
C GLY A 133 -7.65 5.91 3.79
N ASP A 134 -7.16 7.09 4.17
CA ASP A 134 -7.73 8.38 3.76
C ASP A 134 -6.78 9.25 2.92
N PHE A 135 -5.49 8.91 2.80
CA PHE A 135 -4.54 9.62 1.96
C PHE A 135 -4.00 8.72 0.85
N LEU A 136 -4.18 9.12 -0.40
CA LEU A 136 -3.71 8.38 -1.56
C LEU A 136 -2.83 9.28 -2.43
N LEU A 137 -1.61 8.83 -2.73
CA LEU A 137 -0.72 9.55 -3.64
C LEU A 137 -1.09 9.21 -5.10
N ALA A 138 -1.55 10.21 -5.84
CA ALA A 138 -1.88 10.11 -7.26
C ALA A 138 -0.97 11.04 -8.08
N GLY A 139 0.17 10.53 -8.51
CA GLY A 139 1.23 11.35 -9.10
C GLY A 139 1.84 12.30 -8.07
N ASP A 140 1.74 13.60 -8.33
CA ASP A 140 2.29 14.64 -7.45
C ASP A 140 1.28 15.19 -6.43
N VAL A 141 0.02 14.74 -6.49
CA VAL A 141 -1.03 15.23 -5.59
C VAL A 141 -1.43 14.17 -4.57
N ILE A 142 -1.82 14.61 -3.38
CA ILE A 142 -2.40 13.79 -2.35
C ILE A 142 -3.93 13.92 -2.45
N LEU A 143 -4.62 12.82 -2.75
CA LEU A 143 -6.07 12.74 -2.59
C LEU A 143 -6.36 12.46 -1.11
N ALA A 144 -7.17 13.30 -0.46
CA ALA A 144 -7.44 13.21 0.96
C ALA A 144 -8.94 13.10 1.24
N GLY A 145 -9.33 12.03 1.92
CA GLY A 145 -10.72 11.72 2.26
C GLY A 145 -11.12 12.22 3.65
N THR A 146 -12.33 12.77 3.75
CA THR A 146 -12.97 13.09 5.03
C THR A 146 -14.44 12.65 5.01
N GLY A 147 -15.10 12.72 6.17
CA GLY A 147 -16.51 12.35 6.34
C GLY A 147 -16.73 11.37 7.49
N PHE A 148 -15.87 10.35 7.62
CA PHE A 148 -16.08 9.30 8.63
C PHE A 148 -14.89 9.10 9.57
N ARG A 149 -13.64 9.23 9.09
CA ARG A 149 -12.43 8.92 9.84
C ARG A 149 -11.50 10.11 9.97
N SER A 150 -10.71 10.43 8.97
CA SER A 150 -9.80 11.57 9.01
C SER A 150 -10.56 12.92 9.00
N THR A 151 -10.01 13.92 9.69
CA THR A 151 -10.59 15.28 9.76
C THR A 151 -10.14 16.11 8.56
N GLY A 152 -10.94 17.13 8.21
CA GLY A 152 -10.52 18.11 7.20
C GLY A 152 -9.26 18.90 7.57
N ASP A 153 -8.99 19.08 8.87
CA ASP A 153 -7.76 19.75 9.34
C ASP A 153 -6.51 18.91 9.08
N SER A 154 -6.62 17.58 9.12
CA SER A 154 -5.51 16.68 8.74
C SER A 154 -5.09 16.82 7.27
N HIS A 155 -6.00 17.29 6.39
CA HIS A 155 -5.66 17.54 4.98
C HIS A 155 -4.65 18.69 4.83
N ARG A 156 -4.81 19.77 5.64
CA ARG A 156 -3.85 20.87 5.69
C ARG A 156 -2.52 20.39 6.26
N GLU A 157 -2.56 19.66 7.39
CA GLU A 157 -1.38 19.16 8.06
C GLU A 157 -0.56 18.23 7.14
N VAL A 158 -1.18 17.26 6.46
CA VAL A 158 -0.48 16.35 5.55
C VAL A 158 0.14 17.10 4.36
N GLY A 159 -0.53 18.13 3.85
CA GLY A 159 -0.01 19.00 2.79
C GLY A 159 1.24 19.77 3.24
N GLU A 160 1.25 20.30 4.46
CA GLU A 160 2.41 20.98 5.05
C GLU A 160 3.57 20.01 5.30
N VAL A 161 3.28 18.80 5.81
CA VAL A 161 4.28 17.76 6.08
C VAL A 161 5.03 17.35 4.82
N PHE A 162 4.32 17.17 3.70
CA PHE A 162 4.94 16.69 2.47
C PHE A 162 5.24 17.78 1.43
N GLY A 163 4.79 19.03 1.66
CA GLY A 163 4.95 20.12 0.70
C GLY A 163 4.25 19.86 -0.63
N ARG A 164 3.11 19.14 -0.61
CA ARG A 164 2.36 18.73 -1.80
C ARG A 164 0.96 19.29 -1.82
N GLU A 165 0.40 19.44 -3.04
CA GLU A 165 -1.01 19.77 -3.20
C GLU A 165 -1.88 18.66 -2.62
N VAL A 166 -2.91 19.07 -1.85
CA VAL A 166 -3.92 18.16 -1.31
C VAL A 166 -5.27 18.44 -1.96
N VAL A 167 -5.88 17.41 -2.49
CA VAL A 167 -7.23 17.42 -3.07
C VAL A 167 -8.18 16.83 -2.05
N SER A 168 -8.90 17.70 -1.35
CA SER A 168 -9.87 17.28 -0.34
C SER A 168 -11.14 16.73 -0.97
N LEU A 169 -11.57 15.55 -0.51
CA LEU A 169 -12.73 14.81 -0.98
C LEU A 169 -13.62 14.40 0.19
N THR A 170 -14.93 14.59 0.07
CA THR A 170 -15.90 14.24 1.11
C THR A 170 -16.64 12.95 0.74
N LEU A 171 -16.49 11.94 1.60
CA LEU A 171 -17.22 10.69 1.54
C LEU A 171 -18.61 10.86 2.20
N VAL A 172 -19.66 10.35 1.56
CA VAL A 172 -21.04 10.48 2.02
C VAL A 172 -21.75 9.14 2.28
N ASP A 173 -21.19 8.04 1.77
CA ASP A 173 -21.75 6.70 2.01
C ASP A 173 -20.92 5.98 3.08
N PRO A 174 -21.51 5.64 4.24
CA PRO A 174 -20.79 5.01 5.35
C PRO A 174 -20.22 3.62 5.03
N ARG A 175 -20.67 2.96 3.94
CA ARG A 175 -20.07 1.71 3.48
C ARG A 175 -18.65 1.92 2.97
N PHE A 176 -18.35 3.12 2.48
CA PHE A 176 -17.04 3.56 1.99
C PHE A 176 -16.45 4.59 2.95
N TYR A 177 -16.20 4.14 4.17
CA TYR A 177 -15.79 4.99 5.29
C TYR A 177 -14.33 5.44 5.25
N HIS A 178 -13.50 4.86 4.36
CA HIS A 178 -12.17 5.31 4.00
C HIS A 178 -12.07 5.59 2.50
N LEU A 179 -11.16 6.47 2.13
CA LEU A 179 -10.94 6.84 0.73
C LEU A 179 -10.48 5.65 -0.13
N ASP A 180 -9.64 4.77 0.43
CA ASP A 180 -9.12 3.57 -0.23
C ASP A 180 -10.18 2.50 -0.52
N THR A 181 -11.39 2.67 0.02
CA THR A 181 -12.55 1.82 -0.31
C THR A 181 -13.37 2.39 -1.46
N ALA A 182 -13.19 3.67 -1.80
CA ALA A 182 -13.92 4.43 -2.80
C ALA A 182 -13.08 4.84 -4.01
N ILE A 183 -11.74 4.84 -3.88
CA ILE A 183 -10.77 5.14 -4.94
C ILE A 183 -9.66 4.09 -4.97
N ALA A 184 -9.30 3.64 -6.17
CA ALA A 184 -8.06 2.90 -6.43
C ALA A 184 -7.13 3.76 -7.30
N VAL A 185 -5.89 3.97 -6.86
CA VAL A 185 -4.84 4.58 -7.69
C VAL A 185 -4.23 3.48 -8.55
N LEU A 186 -4.42 3.58 -9.87
CA LEU A 186 -4.03 2.54 -10.84
C LEU A 186 -2.63 2.76 -11.41
N ASP A 187 -2.30 4.02 -11.72
CA ASP A 187 -0.98 4.44 -12.21
C ASP A 187 -0.37 5.41 -11.18
N PRO A 188 0.25 4.88 -10.12
CA PRO A 188 0.76 5.72 -9.01
C PRO A 188 2.02 6.50 -9.37
N VAL A 189 2.71 6.13 -10.47
CA VAL A 189 3.94 6.80 -10.93
C VAL A 189 3.66 7.59 -12.19
N VAL A 190 3.93 8.89 -12.13
CA VAL A 190 3.92 9.79 -13.29
C VAL A 190 5.36 9.96 -13.79
N GLY A 191 5.58 9.73 -15.08
CA GLY A 191 6.89 10.02 -15.68
C GLY A 191 6.99 9.44 -17.08
N VAL A 192 7.16 10.34 -18.06
CA VAL A 192 7.37 9.99 -19.48
C VAL A 192 8.70 9.24 -19.67
N GLU A 193 9.68 9.47 -18.81
CA GLU A 193 11.03 8.89 -18.89
C GLU A 193 11.06 7.36 -18.77
N ASN A 194 10.05 6.78 -18.14
CA ASN A 194 9.93 5.34 -17.94
C ASN A 194 8.82 4.69 -18.79
N GLY A 195 8.28 5.39 -19.79
CA GLY A 195 7.17 4.89 -20.61
C GLY A 195 5.83 4.78 -19.86
N GLY A 196 5.73 5.40 -18.69
CA GLY A 196 4.50 5.51 -17.91
C GLY A 196 3.54 6.57 -18.47
N PRO A 197 2.30 6.61 -18.00
CA PRO A 197 1.34 7.65 -18.39
C PRO A 197 1.82 9.03 -17.95
N GLU A 198 1.53 10.06 -18.74
CA GLU A 198 1.85 11.45 -18.39
C GLU A 198 1.16 11.93 -17.11
N LYS A 199 0.09 11.24 -16.70
CA LYS A 199 -0.71 11.56 -15.51
C LYS A 199 -1.08 10.28 -14.75
N ALA A 200 -1.19 10.39 -13.43
CA ALA A 200 -1.77 9.35 -12.62
C ALA A 200 -3.18 9.01 -13.10
N ASN A 201 -3.53 7.73 -13.09
CA ASN A 201 -4.90 7.28 -13.38
C ASN A 201 -5.49 6.59 -12.16
N ILE A 202 -6.80 6.77 -11.99
CA ILE A 202 -7.56 6.22 -10.87
C ILE A 202 -8.79 5.46 -11.36
N ALA A 203 -9.32 4.62 -10.49
CA ALA A 203 -10.72 4.18 -10.56
C ALA A 203 -11.46 4.70 -9.33
N TYR A 204 -12.72 5.07 -9.45
CA TYR A 204 -13.51 5.53 -8.30
C TYR A 204 -15.00 5.21 -8.44
N LEU A 205 -15.68 5.15 -7.29
CA LEU A 205 -17.11 4.98 -7.19
C LEU A 205 -17.78 6.36 -7.03
N PRO A 206 -18.48 6.89 -8.04
CA PRO A 206 -19.09 8.21 -7.95
C PRO A 206 -20.08 8.37 -6.79
N GLY A 207 -20.84 7.32 -6.48
CA GLY A 207 -21.85 7.33 -5.41
C GLY A 207 -21.30 7.46 -3.99
N ALA A 208 -19.98 7.23 -3.80
CA ALA A 208 -19.35 7.38 -2.49
C ALA A 208 -19.10 8.85 -2.09
N PHE A 209 -19.18 9.79 -3.03
CA PHE A 209 -18.74 11.18 -2.86
C PHE A 209 -19.89 12.18 -2.96
N ASP A 210 -19.74 13.33 -2.32
CA ASP A 210 -20.63 14.47 -2.53
C ASP A 210 -20.48 15.07 -3.95
N ASP A 211 -21.37 15.97 -4.34
CA ASP A 211 -21.40 16.56 -5.67
C ASP A 211 -20.14 17.35 -6.00
N ALA A 212 -19.61 18.08 -5.02
CA ALA A 212 -18.41 18.90 -5.19
C ALA A 212 -17.17 18.02 -5.42
N SER A 213 -17.00 16.96 -4.63
CA SER A 213 -15.91 16.00 -4.77
C SER A 213 -15.98 15.23 -6.09
N ARG A 214 -17.19 14.86 -6.54
CA ARG A 214 -17.38 14.24 -7.87
C ARG A 214 -16.95 15.16 -8.99
N ALA A 215 -17.32 16.44 -8.92
CA ALA A 215 -16.92 17.43 -9.93
C ALA A 215 -15.40 17.61 -9.97
N ILE A 216 -14.73 17.63 -8.82
CA ILE A 216 -13.26 17.69 -8.73
C ILE A 216 -12.62 16.45 -9.37
N LEU A 217 -13.08 15.24 -9.00
CA LEU A 217 -12.55 13.98 -9.54
C LEU A 217 -12.72 13.91 -11.06
N GLN A 218 -13.91 14.27 -11.58
CA GLN A 218 -14.20 14.27 -13.00
C GLN A 218 -13.31 15.27 -13.78
N ALA A 219 -13.07 16.45 -13.21
CA ALA A 219 -12.23 17.47 -13.86
C ALA A 219 -10.74 17.10 -13.85
N ARG A 220 -10.25 16.49 -12.75
CA ARG A 220 -8.83 16.17 -12.61
C ARG A 220 -8.44 14.85 -13.27
N PHE A 221 -9.35 13.87 -13.28
CA PHE A 221 -9.15 12.52 -13.80
C PHE A 221 -10.21 12.16 -14.84
N PRO A 222 -10.24 12.85 -15.99
CA PRO A 222 -11.28 12.64 -17.01
C PRO A 222 -11.28 11.23 -17.60
N ASP A 223 -10.13 10.54 -17.55
CA ASP A 223 -9.94 9.18 -18.04
C ASP A 223 -10.12 8.10 -16.96
N ALA A 224 -10.54 8.49 -15.75
CA ALA A 224 -10.75 7.55 -14.63
C ALA A 224 -11.76 6.45 -14.99
N ILE A 225 -11.54 5.27 -14.43
CA ILE A 225 -12.52 4.18 -14.51
C ILE A 225 -13.63 4.47 -13.50
N LEU A 226 -14.88 4.58 -13.98
CA LEU A 226 -16.04 4.68 -13.10
C LEU A 226 -16.52 3.29 -12.75
N VAL A 227 -16.48 2.96 -11.45
CA VAL A 227 -16.85 1.64 -10.94
C VAL A 227 -18.32 1.64 -10.53
N SER A 228 -19.00 0.52 -10.77
CA SER A 228 -20.40 0.34 -10.41
C SER A 228 -20.61 0.16 -8.90
N ASP A 229 -21.83 0.41 -8.43
CA ASP A 229 -22.20 0.15 -7.03
C ASP A 229 -22.07 -1.34 -6.66
N GLU A 230 -22.31 -2.26 -7.61
CA GLU A 230 -22.17 -3.70 -7.38
C GLU A 230 -20.69 -4.06 -7.11
N ASP A 231 -19.77 -3.55 -7.92
CA ASP A 231 -18.32 -3.79 -7.73
C ASP A 231 -17.77 -3.06 -6.50
N GLY A 232 -18.29 -1.86 -6.20
CA GLY A 232 -17.97 -1.14 -4.97
C GLY A 232 -18.40 -1.93 -3.72
N ALA A 233 -19.63 -2.46 -3.71
CA ALA A 233 -20.20 -3.22 -2.59
C ALA A 233 -19.47 -4.53 -2.27
N VAL A 234 -18.52 -4.98 -3.12
CA VAL A 234 -17.67 -6.14 -2.88
C VAL A 234 -16.19 -5.76 -2.69
N PHE A 235 -15.94 -4.49 -2.33
CA PHE A 235 -14.61 -3.93 -2.12
C PHE A 235 -13.69 -4.01 -3.36
N GLY A 236 -14.26 -3.87 -4.56
CA GLY A 236 -13.49 -3.87 -5.80
C GLY A 236 -12.43 -2.79 -5.85
N LEU A 237 -12.74 -1.59 -5.32
CA LEU A 237 -11.81 -0.45 -5.29
C LEU A 237 -10.75 -0.54 -4.19
N ASN A 238 -10.96 -1.36 -3.15
CA ASN A 238 -9.92 -1.62 -2.15
C ASN A 238 -8.86 -2.55 -2.75
N SER A 239 -8.13 -2.04 -3.73
CA SER A 239 -7.18 -2.76 -4.58
C SER A 239 -5.79 -2.14 -4.54
N ALA A 240 -4.76 -2.93 -4.84
CA ALA A 240 -3.37 -2.48 -4.90
C ALA A 240 -2.84 -2.63 -6.33
N SER A 241 -2.21 -1.56 -6.86
CA SER A 241 -1.66 -1.55 -8.21
C SER A 241 -0.17 -1.22 -8.20
N ASP A 242 0.58 -1.91 -9.06
CA ASP A 242 1.98 -1.58 -9.36
C ASP A 242 2.15 -0.79 -10.67
N GLY A 243 1.03 -0.41 -11.30
CA GLY A 243 0.98 0.26 -12.61
C GLY A 243 0.61 -0.68 -13.76
N TYR A 244 0.77 -1.99 -13.59
CA TYR A 244 0.34 -3.02 -14.54
C TYR A 244 -0.53 -4.08 -13.86
N ASN A 245 -0.03 -4.72 -12.80
CA ASN A 245 -0.79 -5.69 -12.02
C ASN A 245 -1.69 -4.95 -11.03
N VAL A 246 -2.97 -5.31 -11.02
CA VAL A 246 -3.95 -4.76 -10.08
C VAL A 246 -4.54 -5.91 -9.28
N VAL A 247 -4.20 -5.99 -8.00
CA VAL A 247 -4.73 -7.03 -7.10
C VAL A 247 -6.10 -6.60 -6.62
N ILE A 248 -7.13 -7.40 -6.91
CA ILE A 248 -8.54 -7.05 -6.69
C ILE A 248 -9.34 -8.16 -6.01
N SER A 249 -10.50 -7.81 -5.47
CA SER A 249 -11.51 -8.78 -5.02
C SER A 249 -12.00 -9.67 -6.17
N PRO A 250 -12.07 -11.00 -6.01
CA PRO A 250 -12.58 -11.91 -7.06
C PRO A 250 -14.06 -11.70 -7.39
N ARG A 251 -14.76 -10.91 -6.58
CA ARG A 251 -16.19 -10.62 -6.74
C ARG A 251 -16.44 -9.38 -7.60
N ALA A 252 -15.42 -8.50 -7.82
CA ALA A 252 -15.55 -7.27 -8.59
C ALA A 252 -15.39 -7.54 -10.10
N ARG A 253 -16.34 -8.24 -10.69
CA ARG A 253 -16.26 -8.74 -12.08
C ARG A 253 -16.34 -7.66 -13.14
N GLY A 254 -17.17 -6.64 -12.92
CA GLY A 254 -17.29 -5.50 -13.83
C GLY A 254 -16.01 -4.68 -13.85
N PHE A 255 -15.44 -4.42 -12.66
CA PHE A 255 -14.17 -3.71 -12.54
C PHE A 255 -12.99 -4.51 -13.12
N GLU A 256 -12.93 -5.83 -12.90
CA GLU A 256 -11.95 -6.71 -13.55
C GLU A 256 -11.96 -6.57 -15.07
N LYS A 257 -13.16 -6.58 -15.68
CA LYS A 257 -13.32 -6.40 -17.12
C LYS A 257 -12.81 -5.03 -17.59
N GLN A 258 -13.21 -3.95 -16.91
CA GLN A 258 -12.76 -2.59 -17.23
C GLN A 258 -11.24 -2.43 -17.13
N LEU A 259 -10.59 -3.05 -16.13
CA LEU A 259 -9.14 -3.06 -16.00
C LEU A 259 -8.46 -3.73 -17.20
N ARG A 260 -8.93 -4.89 -17.63
CA ARG A 260 -8.41 -5.60 -18.81
C ARG A 260 -8.55 -4.78 -20.09
N GLU A 261 -9.70 -4.14 -20.29
CA GLU A 261 -9.97 -3.27 -21.43
C GLU A 261 -9.03 -2.04 -21.48
N ARG A 262 -8.51 -1.62 -20.32
CA ARG A 262 -7.54 -0.52 -20.18
C ARG A 262 -6.09 -0.99 -20.13
N GLY A 263 -5.81 -2.28 -20.39
CA GLY A 263 -4.46 -2.85 -20.50
C GLY A 263 -3.81 -3.21 -19.17
N TYR A 264 -4.55 -3.20 -18.05
CA TYR A 264 -4.07 -3.72 -16.77
C TYR A 264 -4.18 -5.25 -16.71
N ASN A 265 -3.40 -5.85 -15.81
CA ASN A 265 -3.46 -7.26 -15.46
C ASN A 265 -4.13 -7.45 -14.09
N PRO A 266 -5.47 -7.57 -14.01
CA PRO A 266 -6.14 -7.82 -12.74
C PRO A 266 -5.85 -9.23 -12.23
N ILE A 267 -5.49 -9.32 -10.94
CA ILE A 267 -5.20 -10.56 -10.22
C ILE A 267 -6.15 -10.67 -9.04
N ALA A 268 -7.01 -11.68 -9.04
CA ALA A 268 -8.00 -11.88 -8.00
C ALA A 268 -7.40 -12.54 -6.76
N VAL A 269 -7.63 -11.95 -5.58
CA VAL A 269 -7.27 -12.52 -4.27
C VAL A 269 -8.49 -12.44 -3.34
N ASP A 270 -8.86 -13.59 -2.77
CA ASP A 270 -9.97 -13.66 -1.81
C ASP A 270 -9.49 -13.30 -0.39
N LEU A 271 -10.04 -12.21 0.15
CA LEU A 271 -9.89 -11.79 1.54
C LEU A 271 -11.24 -11.72 2.26
N SER A 272 -12.15 -12.62 1.91
CA SER A 272 -13.54 -12.61 2.41
C SER A 272 -13.64 -12.69 3.94
N GLU A 273 -12.66 -13.28 4.62
CA GLU A 273 -12.64 -13.33 6.07
C GLU A 273 -12.24 -11.98 6.67
N LEU A 274 -11.20 -11.34 6.13
CA LEU A 274 -10.77 -10.00 6.57
C LEU A 274 -11.84 -8.94 6.25
N LEU A 275 -12.65 -9.14 5.21
CA LEU A 275 -13.75 -8.24 4.89
C LEU A 275 -14.80 -8.15 6.03
N LEU A 276 -14.89 -9.14 6.91
CA LEU A 276 -15.77 -9.09 8.10
C LEU A 276 -15.40 -7.96 9.07
N GLY A 277 -14.13 -7.54 9.10
CA GLY A 277 -13.66 -6.37 9.83
C GLY A 277 -13.73 -5.07 9.02
N GLY A 278 -14.18 -5.14 7.77
CA GLY A 278 -14.35 -3.98 6.89
C GLY A 278 -13.11 -3.59 6.08
N GLY A 279 -12.13 -4.48 5.93
CA GLY A 279 -10.95 -4.22 5.11
C GLY A 279 -10.69 -5.28 4.05
N GLY A 280 -9.95 -4.90 3.02
CA GLY A 280 -9.59 -5.73 1.88
C GLY A 280 -8.10 -5.64 1.55
N ILE A 281 -7.79 -5.74 0.27
CA ILE A 281 -6.40 -5.83 -0.23
C ILE A 281 -5.59 -4.58 0.09
N LYS A 282 -6.12 -3.38 -0.26
CA LYS A 282 -5.40 -2.12 0.01
C LYS A 282 -5.30 -1.84 1.49
N CYS A 283 -6.37 -2.09 2.26
CA CYS A 283 -6.33 -1.92 3.71
C CYS A 283 -5.22 -2.74 4.37
N CYS A 284 -4.93 -3.95 3.89
CA CYS A 284 -3.84 -4.79 4.41
C CYS A 284 -2.45 -4.41 3.89
N THR A 285 -2.32 -3.31 3.14
CA THR A 285 -1.11 -2.97 2.38
C THR A 285 -0.76 -1.50 2.55
N LEU A 286 0.23 -1.19 3.40
CA LEU A 286 0.81 0.15 3.49
C LEU A 286 2.02 0.25 2.57
N GLU A 287 2.06 1.23 1.67
CA GLU A 287 3.18 1.41 0.76
C GLU A 287 4.32 2.22 1.38
N LEU A 288 5.52 1.66 1.39
CA LEU A 288 6.74 2.29 1.88
C LEU A 288 7.43 3.02 0.72
N ARG A 289 7.03 4.26 0.44
CA ARG A 289 7.57 5.09 -0.66
C ARG A 289 8.88 5.75 -0.25
N ALA A 290 9.94 4.94 -0.23
CA ALA A 290 11.33 5.38 -0.04
C ALA A 290 12.28 4.32 -0.57
N GLU A 291 13.44 4.74 -1.06
CA GLU A 291 14.56 3.81 -1.18
C GLU A 291 14.98 3.36 0.21
N ARG A 292 15.39 2.10 0.37
CA ARG A 292 15.97 1.65 1.65
C ARG A 292 17.11 2.60 1.99
N PRO A 293 17.19 3.18 3.20
CA PRO A 293 18.40 3.85 3.64
C PRO A 293 19.53 2.83 3.45
N SER A 294 20.53 3.17 2.64
CA SER A 294 21.73 2.34 2.51
C SER A 294 22.17 2.03 3.93
N SER A 295 22.21 0.75 4.31
CA SER A 295 22.62 0.33 5.64
C SER A 295 23.93 1.04 5.93
N ARG A 296 23.95 1.91 6.97
CA ARG A 296 25.19 2.53 7.43
C ARG A 296 26.13 1.38 7.80
N GLY A 297 26.96 0.93 6.86
CA GLY A 297 27.85 -0.19 7.11
C GLY A 297 28.34 -0.98 5.91
N ASP A 298 28.04 -0.60 4.67
CA ASP A 298 28.88 -1.04 3.55
C ASP A 298 30.21 -0.28 3.58
N VAL A 299 31.01 -0.58 4.61
CA VAL A 299 32.45 -0.43 4.52
C VAL A 299 32.87 -1.29 3.34
N PRO A 300 33.48 -0.70 2.28
CA PRO A 300 33.98 -1.50 1.17
C PRO A 300 34.90 -2.55 1.80
N ARG A 301 34.64 -3.81 1.53
CA ARG A 301 35.58 -4.90 1.87
C ARG A 301 36.86 -4.74 1.02
N SER A 302 37.61 -3.68 1.29
CA SER A 302 39.00 -3.56 0.89
C SER A 302 39.83 -4.31 1.92
N GLY A 303 39.91 -5.63 1.82
CA GLY A 303 40.64 -6.40 2.81
C GLY A 303 40.82 -7.89 2.54
N SER A 304 40.32 -8.43 1.42
CA SER A 304 40.58 -9.85 1.12
C SER A 304 41.96 -10.09 0.43
N ALA A 305 42.62 -9.05 -0.11
CA ALA A 305 43.91 -9.21 -0.78
C ALA A 305 45.10 -9.24 0.17
N LYS A 306 45.03 -8.75 1.42
CA LYS A 306 46.14 -8.75 2.38
C LYS A 306 46.19 -9.95 3.33
N ARG A 307 45.14 -10.77 3.44
CA ARG A 307 45.19 -11.98 4.28
C ARG A 307 45.84 -13.18 3.61
N ASP A 308 45.80 -13.26 2.28
CA ASP A 308 46.43 -14.39 1.55
C ASP A 308 47.92 -14.22 1.41
N GLU A 309 48.43 -13.01 1.48
CA GLU A 309 49.91 -12.75 1.42
C GLU A 309 50.59 -13.04 2.75
N VAL A 310 49.92 -12.78 3.90
CA VAL A 310 50.47 -13.08 5.25
C VAL A 310 50.47 -14.60 5.51
N LEU A 311 49.49 -15.34 4.98
CA LEU A 311 49.45 -16.81 5.13
C LEU A 311 50.47 -17.52 4.21
N ARG A 312 50.83 -16.97 3.06
CA ARG A 312 51.88 -17.52 2.20
C ARG A 312 53.31 -17.26 2.75
N GLY A 313 53.51 -16.12 3.42
CA GLY A 313 54.78 -15.84 4.11
C GLY A 313 55.07 -16.77 5.29
N ALA A 314 54.08 -17.09 6.10
CA ALA A 314 54.22 -17.96 7.28
C ALA A 314 54.43 -19.45 6.95
N LEU A 315 54.07 -19.91 5.76
CA LEU A 315 54.29 -21.30 5.32
C LEU A 315 55.69 -21.49 4.65
N SER A 316 56.31 -20.42 4.15
CA SER A 316 57.67 -20.46 3.58
C SER A 316 58.75 -20.56 4.66
N GLU A 317 58.60 -19.88 5.80
CA GLU A 317 59.57 -19.92 6.92
C GLU A 317 59.58 -21.22 7.71
N ARG A 318 58.54 -22.07 7.61
CA ARG A 318 58.51 -23.37 8.31
C ARG A 318 59.16 -24.51 7.51
N SER A 319 59.51 -24.31 6.24
CA SER A 319 60.15 -25.34 5.42
C SER A 319 61.70 -25.28 5.46
N GLU A 320 62.28 -24.17 5.87
CA GLU A 320 63.75 -24.00 5.93
C GLU A 320 64.38 -24.42 7.25
N THR A 321 63.61 -24.56 8.34
CA THR A 321 64.13 -24.92 9.66
C THR A 321 64.27 -26.44 9.91
N LYS A 322 63.94 -27.29 8.91
CA LYS A 322 64.06 -28.77 9.05
C LYS A 322 65.19 -29.42 8.21
N ARG A 323 66.10 -28.64 7.59
CA ARG A 323 67.24 -29.17 6.81
C ARG A 323 68.62 -28.80 7.37
N GLY A 324 68.78 -28.61 8.66
CA GLY A 324 70.07 -28.30 9.25
C GLY A 324 70.25 -28.99 10.60
N LYS A 325 70.30 -30.33 10.62
CA LYS A 325 71.04 -31.13 11.66
C LYS A 325 71.11 -32.59 11.19
N LYS A 326 72.17 -32.88 10.51
CA LYS A 326 72.92 -34.15 10.62
C LYS A 326 74.40 -33.81 10.36
#